data_cfeaf87514b0ee8f78094f2c0e73c8ea
#
_entry.id   cfeaf87514b0ee8f78094f2c0e73c8ea
#
_cell.length_a   1.000
_cell.length_b   1.000
_cell.length_c   1.000
_cell.angle_alpha   90.00
_cell.angle_beta   90.00
_cell.angle_gamma   90.00
#
_symmetry.space_group_name_H-M   'P 1'
#
loop_
_entity.id
_entity.type
_entity.pdbx_description
1 polymer ?
#
loop_
_entity_poly.entity_id
_entity_poly.type
_entity_poly.pdbx_seq_one_letter_code
_entity_poly.pdbx_strand_id
1 'polypeptide(L)'
;QFGKYITGKGILASVAHTQAEYEDIRAAWESGYSHATHFYNAMPGFHKRREYKYEGTVESIYLIDDMTVEVVADGIHVPPTILRLIYKIKGVERACVITDALACAASESNVAFDPRVIIEDGVCKLADRSALAGSVATMDRLIRTLVQKAEIPLEDAVRMASETPSRIMGVYDRKGSLQKGKDADILILDQDLNIRAVWAMGKLVEGTCTL
;
A
#
# COMPACT_ATOMS: atom_id res chain seq x y z
N GLN A 1 4.52 -22.11 -14.18
CA GLN A 1 3.57 -23.15 -13.72
C GLN A 1 2.92 -22.80 -12.37
N PHE A 2 3.71 -22.38 -11.37
CA PHE A 2 3.19 -22.07 -10.03
C PHE A 2 2.16 -20.94 -10.04
N GLY A 3 2.42 -19.82 -10.71
CA GLY A 3 1.49 -18.71 -10.83
C GLY A 3 0.13 -19.15 -11.37
N LYS A 4 0.12 -19.85 -12.51
CA LYS A 4 -1.12 -20.40 -13.11
C LYS A 4 -1.87 -21.35 -12.17
N TYR A 5 -1.14 -22.12 -11.37
CA TYR A 5 -1.76 -23.03 -10.41
C TYR A 5 -2.49 -22.29 -9.29
N ILE A 6 -1.81 -21.30 -8.65
CA ILE A 6 -2.40 -20.57 -7.52
C ILE A 6 -3.54 -19.65 -7.97
N THR A 7 -3.39 -18.98 -9.12
CA THR A 7 -4.47 -18.13 -9.67
C THR A 7 -5.67 -18.94 -10.12
N GLY A 8 -5.45 -20.15 -10.63
CA GLY A 8 -6.53 -21.11 -10.89
C GLY A 8 -7.29 -21.58 -9.63
N LYS A 9 -6.75 -21.33 -8.43
CA LYS A 9 -7.41 -21.54 -7.13
C LYS A 9 -8.05 -20.27 -6.56
N GLY A 10 -8.08 -19.19 -7.33
CA GLY A 10 -8.60 -17.89 -6.87
C GLY A 10 -7.66 -17.14 -5.91
N ILE A 11 -6.39 -17.50 -5.87
CA ILE A 11 -5.40 -16.82 -5.02
C ILE A 11 -4.75 -15.70 -5.83
N LEU A 12 -4.74 -14.48 -5.28
CA LEU A 12 -4.04 -13.34 -5.86
C LEU A 12 -2.52 -13.58 -5.79
N ALA A 13 -1.87 -13.61 -6.95
CA ALA A 13 -0.42 -13.73 -7.04
C ALA A 13 0.21 -12.34 -7.11
N SER A 14 1.16 -12.06 -6.22
CA SER A 14 1.84 -10.76 -6.12
C SER A 14 3.34 -10.90 -6.33
N VAL A 15 3.92 -9.91 -7.03
CA VAL A 15 5.37 -9.74 -7.17
C VAL A 15 5.90 -8.98 -5.95
N ALA A 16 6.96 -9.50 -5.32
CA ALA A 16 7.59 -8.88 -4.16
C ALA A 16 9.09 -9.20 -4.09
N HIS A 17 9.89 -8.32 -3.45
CA HIS A 17 11.31 -8.57 -3.12
C HIS A 17 12.09 -9.21 -4.26
N THR A 18 12.17 -8.55 -5.41
CA THR A 18 12.77 -9.12 -6.62
C THR A 18 13.72 -8.15 -7.29
N GLN A 19 14.65 -8.69 -8.07
CA GLN A 19 15.54 -7.97 -8.96
C GLN A 19 15.15 -8.17 -10.44
N ALA A 20 13.92 -8.61 -10.68
CA ALA A 20 13.38 -8.91 -12.01
C ALA A 20 13.37 -7.67 -12.92
N GLU A 21 13.68 -7.87 -14.17
CA GLU A 21 13.60 -6.89 -15.26
C GLU A 21 12.34 -7.12 -16.09
N TYR A 22 12.15 -6.38 -17.17
CA TYR A 22 10.89 -6.34 -17.91
C TYR A 22 10.43 -7.72 -18.41
N GLU A 23 11.31 -8.51 -18.99
CA GLU A 23 10.94 -9.82 -19.52
C GLU A 23 10.50 -10.80 -18.42
N ASP A 24 11.13 -10.73 -17.23
CA ASP A 24 10.74 -11.56 -16.09
C ASP A 24 9.38 -11.14 -15.55
N ILE A 25 9.13 -9.83 -15.42
CA ILE A 25 7.85 -9.30 -14.95
C ILE A 25 6.74 -9.61 -15.96
N ARG A 26 7.00 -9.49 -17.26
CA ARG A 26 6.06 -9.86 -18.31
C ARG A 26 5.71 -11.36 -18.25
N ALA A 27 6.71 -12.22 -18.08
CA ALA A 27 6.50 -13.66 -17.93
C ALA A 27 5.73 -14.01 -16.63
N ALA A 28 5.97 -13.25 -15.54
CA ALA A 28 5.21 -13.39 -14.31
C ALA A 28 3.73 -12.98 -14.53
N TRP A 29 3.48 -11.85 -15.19
CA TRP A 29 2.15 -11.42 -15.60
C TRP A 29 1.41 -12.47 -16.43
N GLU A 30 2.03 -12.99 -17.48
CA GLU A 30 1.48 -14.07 -18.34
C GLU A 30 1.21 -15.36 -17.54
N SER A 31 1.86 -15.52 -16.39
CA SER A 31 1.65 -16.63 -15.44
C SER A 31 0.63 -16.34 -14.35
N GLY A 32 -0.01 -15.13 -14.35
CA GLY A 32 -1.08 -14.75 -13.45
C GLY A 32 -0.68 -13.88 -12.28
N TYR A 33 0.57 -13.40 -12.20
CA TYR A 33 0.97 -12.40 -11.19
C TYR A 33 0.44 -11.02 -11.60
N SER A 34 -0.63 -10.57 -10.96
CA SER A 34 -1.35 -9.35 -11.33
C SER A 34 -1.24 -8.21 -10.32
N HIS A 35 -0.43 -8.39 -9.29
CA HIS A 35 -0.26 -7.43 -8.20
C HIS A 35 1.20 -7.25 -7.85
N ALA A 36 1.56 -6.11 -7.24
CA ALA A 36 2.89 -5.84 -6.72
C ALA A 36 2.81 -5.36 -5.27
N THR A 37 3.43 -6.11 -4.37
CA THR A 37 3.48 -5.86 -2.93
C THR A 37 4.42 -4.72 -2.61
N HIS A 38 4.04 -3.83 -1.67
CA HIS A 38 4.80 -2.66 -1.17
C HIS A 38 5.70 -2.02 -2.24
N PHE A 39 5.09 -1.67 -3.37
CA PHE A 39 5.74 -1.19 -4.59
C PHE A 39 6.82 -0.14 -4.32
N TYR A 40 7.94 -0.21 -4.98
CA TYR A 40 9.23 0.47 -4.77
C TYR A 40 10.11 -0.15 -3.67
N ASN A 41 9.57 -0.85 -2.68
CA ASN A 41 10.38 -1.40 -1.60
C ASN A 41 10.94 -2.76 -1.99
N ALA A 42 12.24 -2.97 -1.78
CA ALA A 42 12.99 -4.15 -2.20
C ALA A 42 12.81 -4.52 -3.69
N MET A 43 12.65 -3.50 -4.53
CA MET A 43 12.55 -3.59 -6.00
C MET A 43 13.45 -2.53 -6.64
N PRO A 44 14.33 -2.89 -7.60
CA PRO A 44 15.16 -1.91 -8.29
C PRO A 44 14.30 -1.04 -9.22
N GLY A 45 14.64 0.24 -9.28
CA GLY A 45 14.24 1.12 -10.36
C GLY A 45 15.29 1.17 -11.46
N PHE A 46 15.12 2.12 -12.39
CA PHE A 46 16.05 2.41 -13.46
C PHE A 46 17.48 2.60 -12.92
N HIS A 47 18.41 1.82 -13.47
CA HIS A 47 19.77 1.75 -12.92
C HIS A 47 20.83 1.56 -14.00
N LYS A 48 22.11 1.65 -13.58
CA LYS A 48 23.27 1.39 -14.43
C LYS A 48 23.95 0.10 -14.00
N ARG A 49 24.35 -0.69 -15.01
CA ARG A 49 25.36 -1.76 -14.86
C ARG A 49 26.52 -1.43 -15.81
N ARG A 50 27.65 -1.04 -15.24
CA ARG A 50 28.77 -0.41 -15.96
C ARG A 50 28.31 0.84 -16.71
N GLU A 51 28.56 0.96 -18.01
CA GLU A 51 28.16 2.07 -18.87
C GLU A 51 26.70 1.99 -19.37
N TYR A 52 26.07 0.83 -19.30
CA TYR A 52 24.73 0.57 -19.84
C TYR A 52 23.64 0.88 -18.82
N LYS A 53 22.48 1.25 -19.33
CA LYS A 53 21.28 1.55 -18.53
C LYS A 53 20.27 0.43 -18.69
N TYR A 54 19.58 0.12 -17.60
CA TYR A 54 18.58 -0.93 -17.53
C TYR A 54 17.35 -0.42 -16.78
N GLU A 55 16.19 -0.88 -17.19
CA GLU A 55 14.98 -0.79 -16.42
C GLU A 55 15.07 -1.70 -15.21
N GLY A 56 14.33 -1.36 -14.17
CA GLY A 56 14.16 -2.22 -13.01
C GLY A 56 12.75 -2.80 -12.95
N THR A 57 12.47 -3.46 -11.86
CA THR A 57 11.12 -4.00 -11.54
C THR A 57 10.07 -2.91 -11.54
N VAL A 58 10.41 -1.71 -11.06
CA VAL A 58 9.49 -0.58 -10.94
C VAL A 58 8.96 -0.15 -12.31
N GLU A 59 9.86 0.13 -13.26
CA GLU A 59 9.48 0.54 -14.62
C GLU A 59 8.73 -0.59 -15.33
N SER A 60 9.15 -1.83 -15.13
CA SER A 60 8.51 -3.00 -15.72
C SER A 60 7.04 -3.14 -15.29
N ILE A 61 6.75 -2.94 -14.00
CA ILE A 61 5.38 -2.95 -13.47
C ILE A 61 4.56 -1.77 -13.99
N TYR A 62 5.16 -0.61 -14.18
CA TYR A 62 4.47 0.54 -14.79
C TYR A 62 4.02 0.26 -16.23
N LEU A 63 4.82 -0.46 -17.01
CA LEU A 63 4.53 -0.77 -18.42
C LEU A 63 3.41 -1.80 -18.59
N ILE A 64 3.03 -2.51 -17.53
CA ILE A 64 1.88 -3.43 -17.55
C ILE A 64 0.69 -2.72 -16.91
N ASP A 65 -0.16 -2.12 -17.74
CA ASP A 65 -1.27 -1.27 -17.30
C ASP A 65 -2.18 -1.96 -16.28
N ASP A 66 -2.50 -3.23 -16.49
CA ASP A 66 -3.43 -3.98 -15.67
C ASP A 66 -2.83 -4.49 -14.34
N MET A 67 -1.52 -4.42 -14.15
CA MET A 67 -0.95 -4.73 -12.83
C MET A 67 -1.34 -3.69 -11.80
N THR A 68 -1.94 -4.16 -10.70
CA THR A 68 -2.21 -3.33 -9.52
C THR A 68 -1.00 -3.28 -8.59
N VAL A 69 -0.92 -2.23 -7.81
CA VAL A 69 0.19 -2.02 -6.86
C VAL A 69 -0.35 -1.62 -5.49
N GLU A 70 0.31 -2.04 -4.43
CA GLU A 70 0.09 -1.51 -3.09
C GLU A 70 1.28 -0.67 -2.65
N VAL A 71 1.01 0.42 -1.94
CA VAL A 71 2.04 1.38 -1.54
C VAL A 71 2.00 1.70 -0.06
N VAL A 72 3.18 1.77 0.55
CA VAL A 72 3.35 2.27 1.92
C VAL A 72 3.46 3.79 1.86
N ALA A 73 2.34 4.47 2.12
CA ALA A 73 2.21 5.92 1.89
C ALA A 73 2.59 6.78 3.12
N ASP A 74 3.56 6.35 3.91
CA ASP A 74 4.00 7.08 5.12
C ASP A 74 4.90 8.30 4.81
N GLY A 75 5.30 8.45 3.55
CA GLY A 75 6.19 9.52 3.09
C GLY A 75 7.68 9.29 3.40
N ILE A 76 8.03 8.11 3.93
CA ILE A 76 9.39 7.70 4.28
C ILE A 76 9.80 6.51 3.40
N HIS A 77 9.02 5.43 3.38
CA HIS A 77 9.24 4.29 2.47
C HIS A 77 9.16 4.72 1.01
N VAL A 78 8.16 5.54 0.71
CA VAL A 78 7.99 6.14 -0.61
C VAL A 78 7.84 7.66 -0.44
N PRO A 79 8.75 8.48 -0.97
CA PRO A 79 8.65 9.94 -0.88
C PRO A 79 7.33 10.47 -1.48
N PRO A 80 6.77 11.57 -0.96
CA PRO A 80 5.48 12.11 -1.43
C PRO A 80 5.45 12.38 -2.94
N THR A 81 6.54 12.84 -3.53
CA THR A 81 6.65 13.06 -4.98
C THR A 81 6.52 11.77 -5.78
N ILE A 82 7.04 10.66 -5.26
CA ILE A 82 6.92 9.34 -5.88
C ILE A 82 5.51 8.77 -5.65
N LEU A 83 4.89 8.98 -4.49
CA LEU A 83 3.47 8.63 -4.28
C LEU A 83 2.57 9.31 -5.32
N ARG A 84 2.84 10.60 -5.58
CA ARG A 84 2.13 11.35 -6.64
C ARG A 84 2.42 10.80 -8.04
N LEU A 85 3.64 10.35 -8.31
CA LEU A 85 4.00 9.72 -9.59
C LEU A 85 3.25 8.40 -9.78
N ILE A 86 3.19 7.55 -8.75
CA ILE A 86 2.44 6.29 -8.77
C ILE A 86 0.96 6.56 -9.07
N TYR A 87 0.35 7.52 -8.35
CA TYR A 87 -1.02 7.94 -8.59
C TYR A 87 -1.26 8.42 -10.02
N LYS A 88 -0.34 9.21 -10.58
CA LYS A 88 -0.46 9.71 -11.97
C LYS A 88 -0.38 8.62 -13.03
N ILE A 89 0.43 7.60 -12.82
CA ILE A 89 0.66 6.52 -13.80
C ILE A 89 -0.37 5.41 -13.63
N LYS A 90 -0.55 4.89 -12.42
CA LYS A 90 -1.46 3.76 -12.14
C LYS A 90 -2.92 4.18 -11.94
N GLY A 91 -3.14 5.41 -11.52
CA GLY A 91 -4.47 5.90 -11.18
C GLY A 91 -5.03 5.29 -9.89
N VAL A 92 -6.17 5.82 -9.46
CA VAL A 92 -6.84 5.41 -8.23
C VAL A 92 -7.33 3.96 -8.25
N GLU A 93 -7.61 3.42 -9.43
CA GLU A 93 -8.19 2.08 -9.58
C GLU A 93 -7.16 0.95 -9.49
N ARG A 94 -5.87 1.27 -9.68
CA ARG A 94 -4.78 0.29 -9.72
C ARG A 94 -3.72 0.48 -8.64
N ALA A 95 -3.80 1.58 -7.88
CA ALA A 95 -2.92 1.82 -6.74
C ALA A 95 -3.74 1.78 -5.44
N CYS A 96 -3.44 0.87 -4.54
CA CYS A 96 -4.01 0.83 -3.20
C CYS A 96 -2.98 1.15 -2.12
N VAL A 97 -3.46 1.50 -0.95
CA VAL A 97 -2.61 1.90 0.20
C VAL A 97 -2.61 0.79 1.23
N ILE A 98 -1.42 0.48 1.73
CA ILE A 98 -1.19 -0.44 2.83
C ILE A 98 -0.30 0.20 3.89
N THR A 99 -0.38 -0.25 5.11
CA THR A 99 0.50 0.21 6.19
C THR A 99 1.83 -0.55 6.23
N ASP A 100 1.83 -1.81 5.84
CA ASP A 100 2.97 -2.72 6.07
C ASP A 100 3.45 -2.66 7.52
N ALA A 101 2.48 -2.55 8.45
CA ALA A 101 2.72 -2.23 9.84
C ALA A 101 3.20 -3.46 10.63
N LEU A 102 4.26 -3.27 11.40
CA LEU A 102 4.72 -4.27 12.38
C LEU A 102 3.78 -4.30 13.60
N ALA A 103 3.87 -5.36 14.40
CA ALA A 103 3.06 -5.54 15.60
C ALA A 103 3.23 -4.43 16.65
N CYS A 104 4.29 -3.64 16.57
CA CYS A 104 4.51 -2.46 17.43
C CYS A 104 3.85 -1.16 16.90
N ALA A 105 3.19 -1.19 15.74
CA ALA A 105 2.50 -0.02 15.22
C ALA A 105 1.34 0.38 16.13
N ALA A 106 1.11 1.69 16.26
CA ALA A 106 0.12 2.27 17.17
C ALA A 106 0.30 1.92 18.66
N SER A 107 1.46 1.37 19.05
CA SER A 107 1.84 1.15 20.44
C SER A 107 2.38 2.44 21.05
N GLU A 108 2.13 2.66 22.35
CA GLU A 108 2.77 3.72 23.12
C GLU A 108 4.28 3.43 23.34
N SER A 109 4.70 2.19 23.14
CA SER A 109 6.09 1.76 23.25
C SER A 109 6.84 2.05 21.94
N ASN A 110 7.96 2.76 22.05
CA ASN A 110 8.91 2.95 20.93
C ASN A 110 9.90 1.75 20.82
N VAL A 111 9.51 0.57 21.26
CA VAL A 111 10.33 -0.64 21.25
C VAL A 111 9.70 -1.67 20.33
N ALA A 112 10.46 -2.10 19.33
CA ALA A 112 10.06 -3.20 18.47
C ALA A 112 10.14 -4.54 19.24
N PHE A 113 9.24 -5.46 18.92
CA PHE A 113 9.26 -6.81 19.52
C PHE A 113 10.44 -7.66 19.02
N ASP A 114 10.92 -7.38 17.80
CA ASP A 114 12.07 -8.05 17.22
C ASP A 114 13.35 -7.26 17.55
N PRO A 115 14.37 -7.85 18.19
CA PRO A 115 15.61 -7.14 18.52
C PRO A 115 16.44 -6.71 17.31
N ARG A 116 16.11 -7.22 16.10
CA ARG A 116 16.73 -6.79 14.84
C ARG A 116 16.14 -5.49 14.29
N VAL A 117 15.07 -4.98 14.90
CA VAL A 117 14.35 -3.79 14.46
C VAL A 117 14.44 -2.71 15.53
N ILE A 118 14.69 -1.49 15.11
CA ILE A 118 14.63 -0.28 15.94
C ILE A 118 13.57 0.67 15.39
N ILE A 119 12.97 1.47 16.27
CA ILE A 119 12.03 2.53 15.88
C ILE A 119 12.71 3.87 16.08
N GLU A 120 12.98 4.57 15.00
CA GLU A 120 13.58 5.90 14.98
C GLU A 120 12.90 6.78 13.92
N ASP A 121 12.78 8.09 14.16
CA ASP A 121 12.22 9.06 13.21
C ASP A 121 10.80 8.69 12.73
N GLY A 122 10.03 7.96 13.55
CA GLY A 122 8.68 7.53 13.23
C GLY A 122 8.60 6.43 12.17
N VAL A 123 9.67 5.63 12.01
CA VAL A 123 9.75 4.51 11.09
C VAL A 123 10.52 3.34 11.71
N CYS A 124 10.25 2.12 11.26
CA CYS A 124 11.06 0.96 11.61
C CYS A 124 12.28 0.83 10.70
N LYS A 125 13.42 0.52 11.29
CA LYS A 125 14.70 0.27 10.61
C LYS A 125 15.29 -1.05 11.10
N LEU A 126 16.08 -1.71 10.27
CA LEU A 126 16.97 -2.75 10.78
C LEU A 126 17.97 -2.13 11.79
N ALA A 127 18.34 -2.87 12.82
CA ALA A 127 19.23 -2.37 13.88
C ALA A 127 20.62 -1.96 13.38
N ASP A 128 21.07 -2.56 12.26
CA ASP A 128 22.29 -2.20 11.54
C ASP A 128 22.12 -1.00 10.59
N ARG A 129 20.90 -0.45 10.49
CA ARG A 129 20.50 0.64 9.60
C ARG A 129 20.73 0.41 8.10
N SER A 130 20.81 -0.82 7.68
CA SER A 130 20.99 -1.17 6.28
C SER A 130 19.71 -1.00 5.43
N ALA A 131 18.52 -1.06 6.07
CA ALA A 131 17.23 -0.92 5.40
C ALA A 131 16.12 -0.49 6.36
N LEU A 132 15.00 -0.04 5.80
CA LEU A 132 13.73 0.05 6.51
C LEU A 132 13.18 -1.37 6.72
N ALA A 133 12.33 -1.57 7.73
CA ALA A 133 11.85 -2.88 8.14
C ALA A 133 10.37 -2.85 8.54
N GLY A 134 9.49 -2.82 7.56
CA GLY A 134 8.06 -2.58 7.80
C GLY A 134 7.79 -1.19 8.38
N SER A 135 6.58 -0.89 8.79
CA SER A 135 6.22 0.43 9.28
C SER A 135 5.62 0.44 10.68
N VAL A 136 5.53 1.62 11.27
CA VAL A 136 4.71 1.95 12.44
C VAL A 136 3.56 2.88 12.06
N ALA A 137 3.35 3.11 10.77
CA ALA A 137 2.33 4.03 10.30
C ALA A 137 0.92 3.43 10.42
N THR A 138 -0.01 4.27 10.85
CA THR A 138 -1.44 3.97 10.85
C THR A 138 -2.10 4.45 9.56
N MET A 139 -3.22 3.87 9.16
CA MET A 139 -3.87 4.20 7.89
C MET A 139 -4.27 5.68 7.79
N ASP A 140 -4.73 6.29 8.89
CA ASP A 140 -5.06 7.71 8.93
C ASP A 140 -3.84 8.61 8.67
N ARG A 141 -2.66 8.23 9.18
CA ARG A 141 -1.39 8.91 8.87
C ARG A 141 -1.07 8.81 7.38
N LEU A 142 -1.30 7.65 6.76
CA LEU A 142 -1.07 7.46 5.31
C LEU A 142 -1.99 8.36 4.49
N ILE A 143 -3.27 8.44 4.83
CA ILE A 143 -4.24 9.33 4.16
C ILE A 143 -3.80 10.79 4.29
N ARG A 144 -3.41 11.24 5.49
CA ARG A 144 -2.87 12.61 5.66
C ARG A 144 -1.65 12.87 4.77
N THR A 145 -0.74 11.90 4.67
CA THR A 145 0.44 12.02 3.80
C THR A 145 0.07 12.14 2.33
N LEU A 146 -0.85 11.31 1.85
CA LEU A 146 -1.33 11.35 0.46
C LEU A 146 -1.96 12.71 0.15
N VAL A 147 -2.83 13.21 1.01
CA VAL A 147 -3.57 14.46 0.78
C VAL A 147 -2.66 15.68 0.96
N GLN A 148 -1.98 15.78 2.10
CA GLN A 148 -1.27 17.01 2.51
C GLN A 148 0.14 17.14 1.91
N LYS A 149 0.80 16.01 1.59
CA LYS A 149 2.18 16.00 1.10
C LYS A 149 2.31 15.55 -0.35
N ALA A 150 1.55 14.54 -0.76
CA ALA A 150 1.55 14.06 -2.14
C ALA A 150 0.53 14.79 -3.03
N GLU A 151 -0.30 15.68 -2.45
CA GLU A 151 -1.32 16.48 -3.16
C GLU A 151 -2.30 15.63 -3.98
N ILE A 152 -2.65 14.45 -3.46
CA ILE A 152 -3.68 13.58 -4.04
C ILE A 152 -5.04 14.03 -3.47
N PRO A 153 -6.09 14.17 -4.31
CA PRO A 153 -7.41 14.53 -3.85
C PRO A 153 -7.90 13.57 -2.74
N LEU A 154 -8.56 14.09 -1.70
CA LEU A 154 -9.03 13.30 -0.57
C LEU A 154 -9.92 12.13 -1.01
N GLU A 155 -10.82 12.37 -1.95
CA GLU A 155 -11.70 11.34 -2.50
C GLU A 155 -10.89 10.17 -3.07
N ASP A 156 -9.85 10.45 -3.86
CA ASP A 156 -9.01 9.43 -4.46
C ASP A 156 -8.12 8.73 -3.41
N ALA A 157 -7.59 9.46 -2.43
CA ALA A 157 -6.84 8.87 -1.33
C ALA A 157 -7.71 7.89 -0.51
N VAL A 158 -8.97 8.23 -0.25
CA VAL A 158 -9.93 7.35 0.42
C VAL A 158 -10.27 6.14 -0.46
N ARG A 159 -10.46 6.32 -1.76
CA ARG A 159 -10.69 5.20 -2.69
C ARG A 159 -9.48 4.24 -2.73
N MET A 160 -8.27 4.76 -2.78
CA MET A 160 -7.03 3.96 -2.71
C MET A 160 -6.90 3.17 -1.41
N ALA A 161 -7.50 3.62 -0.31
CA ALA A 161 -7.45 2.95 1.00
C ALA A 161 -8.67 2.04 1.28
N SER A 162 -9.72 2.10 0.47
CA SER A 162 -10.98 1.39 0.75
C SER A 162 -11.54 0.65 -0.49
N GLU A 163 -11.96 1.38 -1.51
CA GLU A 163 -12.58 0.80 -2.70
C GLU A 163 -11.60 -0.07 -3.48
N THR A 164 -10.44 0.48 -3.79
CA THR A 164 -9.44 -0.20 -4.63
C THR A 164 -8.95 -1.50 -4.00
N PRO A 165 -8.50 -1.55 -2.73
CA PRO A 165 -8.11 -2.81 -2.11
C PRO A 165 -9.29 -3.79 -2.00
N SER A 166 -10.53 -3.32 -1.79
CA SER A 166 -11.68 -4.22 -1.75
C SER A 166 -11.99 -4.87 -3.10
N ARG A 167 -11.74 -4.16 -4.21
CA ARG A 167 -11.85 -4.73 -5.56
C ARG A 167 -10.74 -5.73 -5.85
N ILE A 168 -9.49 -5.40 -5.51
CA ILE A 168 -8.33 -6.29 -5.66
C ILE A 168 -8.55 -7.60 -4.90
N MET A 169 -9.09 -7.51 -3.68
CA MET A 169 -9.36 -8.67 -2.82
C MET A 169 -10.67 -9.40 -3.14
N GLY A 170 -11.46 -8.91 -4.11
CA GLY A 170 -12.73 -9.53 -4.50
C GLY A 170 -13.83 -9.46 -3.43
N VAL A 171 -13.81 -8.44 -2.56
CA VAL A 171 -14.79 -8.25 -1.47
C VAL A 171 -15.61 -6.95 -1.62
N TYR A 172 -15.59 -6.34 -2.80
CA TYR A 172 -16.26 -5.05 -3.05
C TYR A 172 -17.78 -5.14 -2.96
N ASP A 173 -18.35 -6.31 -3.12
CA ASP A 173 -19.77 -6.58 -2.89
C ASP A 173 -20.22 -6.28 -1.45
N ARG A 174 -19.30 -6.41 -0.48
CA ARG A 174 -19.55 -6.21 0.95
C ARG A 174 -18.88 -4.97 1.54
N LYS A 175 -17.72 -4.56 1.04
CA LYS A 175 -16.86 -3.53 1.66
C LYS A 175 -16.46 -2.44 0.65
N GLY A 176 -15.76 -1.43 1.13
CA GLY A 176 -15.08 -0.44 0.28
C GLY A 176 -15.96 0.71 -0.23
N SER A 177 -17.24 0.78 0.13
CA SER A 177 -18.10 1.94 -0.16
C SER A 177 -19.32 1.99 0.76
N LEU A 178 -19.87 3.18 0.92
CA LEU A 178 -21.09 3.43 1.68
C LEU A 178 -22.34 3.22 0.79
N GLN A 179 -22.72 1.96 0.60
CA GLN A 179 -23.87 1.57 -0.20
C GLN A 179 -24.80 0.66 0.60
N LYS A 180 -26.10 0.76 0.32
CA LYS A 180 -27.11 -0.11 0.96
C LYS A 180 -26.80 -1.59 0.68
N GLY A 181 -26.77 -2.38 1.75
CA GLY A 181 -26.50 -3.83 1.68
C GLY A 181 -25.05 -4.21 1.93
N LYS A 182 -24.14 -3.23 2.02
CA LYS A 182 -22.75 -3.47 2.43
C LYS A 182 -22.57 -3.41 3.93
N ASP A 183 -21.44 -3.94 4.40
CA ASP A 183 -21.03 -3.77 5.80
C ASP A 183 -20.89 -2.28 6.11
N ALA A 184 -21.43 -1.85 7.23
CA ALA A 184 -21.35 -0.48 7.67
C ALA A 184 -20.05 -0.25 8.45
N ASP A 185 -18.91 -0.33 7.71
CA ASP A 185 -17.60 0.08 8.20
C ASP A 185 -17.42 1.56 7.87
N ILE A 186 -17.51 2.43 8.87
CA ILE A 186 -17.62 3.88 8.68
C ILE A 186 -16.60 4.59 9.57
N LEU A 187 -15.89 5.57 8.98
CA LEU A 187 -15.05 6.51 9.72
C LEU A 187 -15.66 7.91 9.63
N ILE A 188 -15.67 8.63 10.75
CA ILE A 188 -15.87 10.06 10.79
C ILE A 188 -14.52 10.72 11.04
N LEU A 189 -14.15 11.62 10.15
CA LEU A 189 -12.91 12.39 10.24
C LEU A 189 -13.25 13.88 10.42
N ASP A 190 -12.40 14.61 11.13
CA ASP A 190 -12.46 16.06 11.15
C ASP A 190 -11.77 16.69 9.92
N GLN A 191 -11.73 18.03 9.87
CA GLN A 191 -11.11 18.76 8.77
C GLN A 191 -9.59 18.53 8.66
N ASP A 192 -8.93 18.14 9.75
CA ASP A 192 -7.52 17.81 9.81
C ASP A 192 -7.25 16.31 9.55
N LEU A 193 -8.30 15.57 9.17
CA LEU A 193 -8.32 14.13 8.93
C LEU A 193 -7.97 13.29 10.17
N ASN A 194 -8.29 13.78 11.37
CA ASN A 194 -8.20 12.98 12.58
C ASN A 194 -9.49 12.16 12.77
N ILE A 195 -9.35 10.94 13.27
CA ILE A 195 -10.47 10.04 13.52
C ILE A 195 -11.30 10.59 14.70
N ARG A 196 -12.61 10.73 14.51
CA ARG A 196 -13.59 11.14 15.52
C ARG A 196 -14.50 10.02 15.95
N ALA A 197 -14.82 9.12 15.04
CA ALA A 197 -15.59 7.94 15.37
C ALA A 197 -15.35 6.80 14.35
N VAL A 198 -15.47 5.57 14.82
CA VAL A 198 -15.28 4.34 14.05
C VAL A 198 -16.47 3.42 14.26
N TRP A 199 -17.11 2.99 13.18
CA TRP A 199 -18.05 1.90 13.16
C TRP A 199 -17.46 0.70 12.43
N ALA A 200 -17.64 -0.48 12.98
CA ALA A 200 -17.34 -1.74 12.32
C ALA A 200 -18.63 -2.58 12.27
N MET A 201 -19.02 -2.97 11.07
CA MET A 201 -20.26 -3.74 10.82
C MET A 201 -21.49 -3.12 11.51
N GLY A 202 -21.61 -1.78 11.43
CA GLY A 202 -22.71 -1.02 12.00
C GLY A 202 -22.68 -0.81 13.51
N LYS A 203 -21.64 -1.24 14.22
CA LYS A 203 -21.46 -1.03 15.65
C LYS A 203 -20.40 0.03 15.89
N LEU A 204 -20.70 1.00 16.75
CA LEU A 204 -19.71 1.99 17.20
C LEU A 204 -18.64 1.27 18.01
N VAL A 205 -17.39 1.41 17.57
CA VAL A 205 -16.21 0.79 18.20
C VAL A 205 -15.44 1.83 18.99
N GLU A 206 -15.31 3.05 18.48
CA GLU A 206 -14.56 4.12 19.11
C GLU A 206 -15.17 5.49 18.79
N GLY A 207 -15.00 6.43 19.73
CA GLY A 207 -15.42 7.83 19.59
C GLY A 207 -16.83 8.12 20.07
N THR A 208 -17.23 9.37 19.93
CA THR A 208 -18.60 9.85 20.22
C THR A 208 -19.18 10.47 18.97
N CYS A 209 -20.35 10.02 18.54
CA CYS A 209 -21.15 10.69 17.54
C CYS A 209 -22.17 11.60 18.25
N THR A 210 -21.77 12.82 18.58
CA THR A 210 -22.73 13.92 18.83
C THR A 210 -23.05 14.57 17.49
N LEU A 211 -24.19 14.23 16.93
CA LEU A 211 -24.80 14.95 15.79
C LEU A 211 -25.22 16.34 16.23
#